data_2efbc7d20a1660c2d96266b4ae5edd67
#
_entry.id   2efbc7d20a1660c2d96266b4ae5edd67
#
_cell.length_a   1.000
_cell.length_b   1.000
_cell.length_c   1.000
_cell.angle_alpha   90.00
_cell.angle_beta   90.00
_cell.angle_gamma   90.00
#
_symmetry.space_group_name_H-M   'P 1'
#
loop_
_entity.id
_entity.type
_entity.pdbx_description
1 polymer ?
#
loop_
_entity_poly.entity_id
_entity_poly.type
_entity_poly.pdbx_seq_one_letter_code
_entity_poly.pdbx_strand_id
1 'polypeptide(L)'
;VWSGVTYLMGYATTFDQLYWLRGIMGISEALYLPAALSLIADFHQDKTRSLAVGIHMTGLYVGQAIGGFGATFAAMYSWHSTFHWFGIIGVGYGVILAFFLWDKERGTISVMQEKVTKIPVLKSLAMLFSNVFFWIILFYFCVPGTPGWAAKNWLPTLFSESLSIDISVAGPMSTISIALSSLFGVLVGGYISDRWVLRNVRGRVYT
;
A
#
# COMPACT_ATOMS: atom_id res chain seq x y z
N VAL A 1 -8.70 -7.99 -9.07
CA VAL A 1 -9.78 -7.97 -8.05
C VAL A 1 -10.02 -6.54 -7.59
N TRP A 2 -9.05 -5.84 -7.02
CA TRP A 2 -9.17 -4.48 -6.48
C TRP A 2 -9.89 -3.51 -7.44
N SER A 3 -9.35 -3.32 -8.64
CA SER A 3 -9.92 -2.38 -9.63
C SER A 3 -11.33 -2.76 -10.09
N GLY A 4 -11.63 -4.08 -10.17
CA GLY A 4 -12.99 -4.56 -10.47
C GLY A 4 -13.96 -4.22 -9.34
N VAL A 5 -13.54 -4.34 -8.08
CA VAL A 5 -14.35 -3.92 -6.92
C VAL A 5 -14.55 -2.41 -6.93
N THR A 6 -13.51 -1.62 -7.25
CA THR A 6 -13.63 -0.16 -7.41
C THR A 6 -14.67 0.21 -8.47
N TYR A 7 -14.68 -0.48 -9.60
CA TYR A 7 -15.70 -0.30 -10.64
C TYR A 7 -17.11 -0.61 -10.14
N LEU A 8 -17.27 -1.72 -9.40
CA LEU A 8 -18.56 -2.13 -8.83
C LEU A 8 -19.08 -1.14 -7.78
N MET A 9 -18.20 -0.45 -7.07
CA MET A 9 -18.60 0.60 -6.12
C MET A 9 -19.35 1.74 -6.80
N GLY A 10 -19.10 1.98 -8.08
CA GLY A 10 -19.84 2.97 -8.87
C GLY A 10 -21.33 2.61 -9.07
N TYR A 11 -21.74 1.37 -8.86
CA TYR A 11 -23.15 0.95 -8.92
C TYR A 11 -23.83 0.90 -7.55
N ALA A 12 -23.11 1.17 -6.48
CA ALA A 12 -23.69 1.08 -5.15
C ALA A 12 -24.73 2.18 -4.92
N THR A 13 -25.92 1.77 -4.50
CA THR A 13 -27.05 2.64 -4.19
C THR A 13 -27.37 2.70 -2.69
N THR A 14 -26.80 1.77 -1.91
CA THR A 14 -26.99 1.70 -0.47
C THR A 14 -25.66 1.71 0.27
N PHE A 15 -25.70 2.15 1.54
CA PHE A 15 -24.53 2.11 2.42
C PHE A 15 -23.97 0.70 2.59
N ASP A 16 -24.84 -0.29 2.76
CA ASP A 16 -24.44 -1.69 2.98
C ASP A 16 -23.67 -2.25 1.77
N GLN A 17 -24.09 -1.92 0.55
CA GLN A 17 -23.35 -2.30 -0.66
C GLN A 17 -21.93 -1.72 -0.68
N LEU A 18 -21.80 -0.43 -0.37
CA LEU A 18 -20.48 0.23 -0.25
C LEU A 18 -19.65 -0.41 0.86
N TYR A 19 -20.26 -0.69 2.01
CA TYR A 19 -19.57 -1.30 3.14
C TYR A 19 -18.95 -2.65 2.79
N TRP A 20 -19.74 -3.54 2.18
CA TRP A 20 -19.25 -4.87 1.77
C TRP A 20 -18.22 -4.79 0.65
N LEU A 21 -18.42 -3.94 -0.35
CA LEU A 21 -17.45 -3.73 -1.42
C LEU A 21 -16.12 -3.19 -0.87
N ARG A 22 -16.16 -2.27 0.09
CA ARG A 22 -14.95 -1.79 0.78
C ARG A 22 -14.24 -2.89 1.56
N GLY A 23 -14.99 -3.77 2.22
CA GLY A 23 -14.42 -4.95 2.89
C GLY A 23 -13.68 -5.87 1.92
N ILE A 24 -14.29 -6.22 0.79
CA ILE A 24 -13.67 -7.05 -0.25
C ILE A 24 -12.44 -6.34 -0.86
N MET A 25 -12.53 -5.03 -1.09
CA MET A 25 -11.41 -4.24 -1.57
C MET A 25 -10.23 -4.29 -0.60
N GLY A 26 -10.49 -4.13 0.71
CA GLY A 26 -9.44 -4.18 1.74
C GLY A 26 -8.71 -5.53 1.81
N ILE A 27 -9.43 -6.64 1.62
CA ILE A 27 -8.81 -7.98 1.54
C ILE A 27 -7.84 -8.05 0.35
N SER A 28 -8.26 -7.56 -0.82
CA SER A 28 -7.41 -7.57 -2.01
C SER A 28 -6.21 -6.62 -1.91
N GLU A 29 -6.39 -5.49 -1.23
CA GLU A 29 -5.34 -4.51 -0.97
C GLU A 29 -4.28 -5.06 -0.01
N ALA A 30 -4.69 -5.78 1.03
CA ALA A 30 -3.77 -6.39 1.99
C ALA A 30 -2.80 -7.39 1.35
N LEU A 31 -3.21 -8.05 0.27
CA LEU A 31 -2.38 -9.01 -0.47
C LEU A 31 -1.37 -8.35 -1.43
N TYR A 32 -1.60 -7.09 -1.81
CA TYR A 32 -0.80 -6.41 -2.81
C TYR A 32 0.65 -6.18 -2.38
N LEU A 33 0.85 -5.56 -1.22
CA LEU A 33 2.18 -5.16 -0.78
C LEU A 33 3.15 -6.34 -0.57
N PRO A 34 2.75 -7.44 0.11
CA PRO A 34 3.59 -8.62 0.22
C PRO A 34 3.93 -9.24 -1.15
N ALA A 35 2.96 -9.32 -2.06
CA ALA A 35 3.17 -9.86 -3.39
C ALA A 35 4.14 -9.00 -4.22
N ALA A 36 3.96 -7.68 -4.21
CA ALA A 36 4.82 -6.75 -4.94
C ALA A 36 6.26 -6.79 -4.42
N LEU A 37 6.46 -6.79 -3.08
CA LEU A 37 7.79 -6.85 -2.49
C LEU A 37 8.48 -8.19 -2.75
N SER A 38 7.72 -9.30 -2.73
CA SER A 38 8.24 -10.62 -3.09
C SER A 38 8.72 -10.65 -4.55
N LEU A 39 7.90 -10.14 -5.47
CA LEU A 39 8.24 -10.07 -6.88
C LEU A 39 9.49 -9.20 -7.13
N ILE A 40 9.56 -8.02 -6.49
CA ILE A 40 10.75 -7.16 -6.57
C ILE A 40 11.99 -7.90 -6.07
N ALA A 41 11.87 -8.69 -4.98
CA ALA A 41 12.97 -9.45 -4.44
C ALA A 41 13.45 -10.58 -5.35
N ASP A 42 12.53 -11.16 -6.14
CA ASP A 42 12.86 -12.23 -7.09
C ASP A 42 13.61 -11.71 -8.33
N PHE A 43 13.32 -10.46 -8.75
CA PHE A 43 13.97 -9.84 -9.92
C PHE A 43 15.19 -9.00 -9.59
N HIS A 44 15.28 -8.45 -8.38
CA HIS A 44 16.36 -7.56 -7.96
C HIS A 44 17.14 -8.13 -6.78
N GLN A 45 18.43 -8.38 -6.98
CA GLN A 45 19.34 -8.88 -5.96
C GLN A 45 20.21 -7.77 -5.39
N ASP A 46 20.59 -7.90 -4.11
CA ASP A 46 21.56 -7.10 -3.33
C ASP A 46 21.65 -5.60 -3.68
N LYS A 47 22.35 -5.25 -4.75
CA LYS A 47 22.68 -3.85 -5.08
C LYS A 47 21.52 -3.03 -5.65
N THR A 48 20.53 -3.68 -6.29
CA THR A 48 19.42 -3.00 -6.96
C THR A 48 18.09 -3.13 -6.23
N ARG A 49 17.99 -4.04 -5.25
CA ARG A 49 16.75 -4.32 -4.52
C ARG A 49 16.22 -3.09 -3.78
N SER A 50 17.09 -2.39 -3.05
CA SER A 50 16.68 -1.19 -2.29
C SER A 50 16.19 -0.08 -3.22
N LEU A 51 16.84 0.11 -4.36
CA LEU A 51 16.41 1.09 -5.36
C LEU A 51 15.05 0.72 -5.96
N ALA A 52 14.85 -0.55 -6.33
CA ALA A 52 13.59 -1.02 -6.89
C ALA A 52 12.42 -0.87 -5.90
N VAL A 53 12.65 -1.21 -4.62
CA VAL A 53 11.67 -0.96 -3.55
C VAL A 53 11.40 0.53 -3.39
N GLY A 54 12.43 1.38 -3.42
CA GLY A 54 12.30 2.84 -3.33
C GLY A 54 11.45 3.42 -4.47
N ILE A 55 11.69 2.99 -5.71
CA ILE A 55 10.89 3.40 -6.88
C ILE A 55 9.44 2.95 -6.72
N HIS A 56 9.22 1.71 -6.27
CA HIS A 56 7.88 1.19 -6.01
C HIS A 56 7.13 2.01 -4.96
N MET A 57 7.77 2.33 -3.84
CA MET A 57 7.19 3.18 -2.79
C MET A 57 6.92 4.61 -3.27
N THR A 58 7.80 5.17 -4.11
CA THR A 58 7.57 6.47 -4.76
C THR A 58 6.30 6.43 -5.61
N GLY A 59 6.09 5.35 -6.37
CA GLY A 59 4.87 5.14 -7.14
C GLY A 59 3.60 5.14 -6.26
N LEU A 60 3.65 4.52 -5.08
CA LEU A 60 2.55 4.55 -4.11
C LEU A 60 2.24 5.98 -3.63
N TYR A 61 3.25 6.77 -3.28
CA TYR A 61 3.04 8.16 -2.81
C TYR A 61 2.52 9.07 -3.92
N VAL A 62 3.04 8.93 -5.15
CA VAL A 62 2.53 9.66 -6.31
C VAL A 62 1.07 9.26 -6.60
N GLY A 63 0.77 7.97 -6.58
CA GLY A 63 -0.60 7.48 -6.74
C GLY A 63 -1.55 8.01 -5.66
N GLN A 64 -1.10 8.08 -4.42
CA GLN A 64 -1.87 8.64 -3.31
C GLN A 64 -2.15 10.15 -3.51
N ALA A 65 -1.15 10.91 -3.94
CA ALA A 65 -1.31 12.34 -4.23
C ALA A 65 -2.33 12.57 -5.36
N ILE A 66 -2.21 11.81 -6.46
CA ILE A 66 -3.15 11.88 -7.60
C ILE A 66 -4.55 11.43 -7.17
N GLY A 67 -4.64 10.40 -6.32
CA GLY A 67 -5.92 9.86 -5.84
C GLY A 67 -6.77 10.88 -5.08
N GLY A 68 -6.15 11.90 -4.48
CA GLY A 68 -6.86 13.01 -3.82
C GLY A 68 -7.74 13.83 -4.76
N PHE A 69 -7.38 13.90 -6.04
CA PHE A 69 -8.21 14.55 -7.06
C PHE A 69 -9.51 13.78 -7.35
N GLY A 70 -9.67 12.56 -6.83
CA GLY A 70 -10.94 11.84 -6.89
C GLY A 70 -12.11 12.63 -6.29
N ALA A 71 -11.88 13.42 -5.23
CA ALA A 71 -12.88 14.31 -4.67
C ALA A 71 -13.27 15.44 -5.66
N THR A 72 -12.30 16.00 -6.38
CA THR A 72 -12.53 17.01 -7.43
C THR A 72 -13.36 16.43 -8.58
N PHE A 73 -13.00 15.24 -9.06
CA PHE A 73 -13.78 14.55 -10.10
C PHE A 73 -15.19 14.20 -9.64
N ALA A 74 -15.35 13.77 -8.37
CA ALA A 74 -16.65 13.46 -7.80
C ALA A 74 -17.54 14.72 -7.70
N ALA A 75 -16.97 15.87 -7.39
CA ALA A 75 -17.70 17.15 -7.37
C ALA A 75 -18.10 17.63 -8.78
N MET A 76 -17.25 17.39 -9.79
CA MET A 76 -17.53 17.82 -11.18
C MET A 76 -18.53 16.92 -11.90
N TYR A 77 -18.50 15.62 -11.69
CA TYR A 77 -19.32 14.66 -12.44
C TYR A 77 -20.30 13.90 -11.54
N SER A 78 -19.79 13.03 -10.71
CA SER A 78 -20.44 12.32 -9.59
C SER A 78 -19.44 11.34 -8.98
N TRP A 79 -19.64 10.91 -7.74
CA TRP A 79 -18.81 9.89 -7.12
C TRP A 79 -18.98 8.51 -7.80
N HIS A 80 -20.17 8.19 -8.33
CA HIS A 80 -20.43 6.96 -9.11
C HIS A 80 -19.54 6.92 -10.36
N SER A 81 -19.55 7.99 -11.15
CA SER A 81 -18.72 8.11 -12.36
C SER A 81 -17.23 8.03 -12.04
N THR A 82 -16.80 8.63 -10.93
CA THR A 82 -15.40 8.60 -10.48
C THR A 82 -14.96 7.18 -10.20
N PHE A 83 -15.74 6.38 -9.48
CA PHE A 83 -15.45 4.97 -9.23
C PHE A 83 -15.44 4.14 -10.52
N HIS A 84 -16.35 4.39 -11.46
CA HIS A 84 -16.36 3.72 -12.74
C HIS A 84 -15.07 3.99 -13.53
N TRP A 85 -14.68 5.26 -13.67
CA TRP A 85 -13.47 5.62 -14.42
C TRP A 85 -12.20 5.04 -13.77
N PHE A 86 -12.03 5.19 -12.48
CA PHE A 86 -10.87 4.63 -11.79
C PHE A 86 -10.84 3.11 -11.84
N GLY A 87 -12.00 2.47 -11.76
CA GLY A 87 -12.13 1.02 -11.92
C GLY A 87 -11.73 0.55 -13.32
N ILE A 88 -12.22 1.19 -14.38
CA ILE A 88 -11.91 0.86 -15.78
C ILE A 88 -10.41 1.03 -16.05
N ILE A 89 -9.83 2.18 -15.65
CA ILE A 89 -8.40 2.44 -15.81
C ILE A 89 -7.58 1.38 -15.08
N GLY A 90 -7.97 1.04 -13.85
CA GLY A 90 -7.26 0.05 -13.06
C GLY A 90 -7.39 -1.38 -13.60
N VAL A 91 -8.56 -1.76 -14.14
CA VAL A 91 -8.74 -3.06 -14.82
C VAL A 91 -7.90 -3.11 -16.08
N GLY A 92 -7.92 -2.08 -16.93
CA GLY A 92 -7.09 -1.98 -18.12
C GLY A 92 -5.59 -2.10 -17.79
N TYR A 93 -5.13 -1.40 -16.76
CA TYR A 93 -3.76 -1.54 -16.28
C TYR A 93 -3.47 -2.97 -15.78
N GLY A 94 -4.39 -3.58 -15.05
CA GLY A 94 -4.25 -4.97 -14.59
C GLY A 94 -4.14 -5.97 -15.74
N VAL A 95 -4.89 -5.76 -16.83
CA VAL A 95 -4.79 -6.57 -18.06
C VAL A 95 -3.41 -6.39 -18.69
N ILE A 96 -2.93 -5.15 -18.83
CA ILE A 96 -1.58 -4.88 -19.34
C ILE A 96 -0.53 -5.59 -18.49
N LEU A 97 -0.62 -5.48 -17.16
CA LEU A 97 0.32 -6.17 -16.27
C LEU A 97 0.28 -7.68 -16.43
N ALA A 98 -0.90 -8.28 -16.63
CA ALA A 98 -1.03 -9.72 -16.83
C ALA A 98 -0.30 -10.22 -18.08
N PHE A 99 -0.14 -9.38 -19.11
CA PHE A 99 0.63 -9.71 -20.31
C PHE A 99 2.14 -9.48 -20.15
N PHE A 100 2.55 -8.51 -19.33
CA PHE A 100 3.95 -8.13 -19.17
C PHE A 100 4.64 -8.66 -17.93
N LEU A 101 3.85 -9.08 -16.92
CA LEU A 101 4.41 -9.64 -15.69
C LEU A 101 4.59 -11.16 -15.84
N TRP A 102 5.83 -11.59 -15.86
CA TRP A 102 6.19 -13.01 -15.91
C TRP A 102 6.73 -13.43 -14.56
N ASP A 103 6.33 -14.58 -14.10
CA ASP A 103 6.93 -15.18 -12.90
C ASP A 103 8.32 -15.72 -13.27
N LYS A 104 9.33 -15.31 -12.51
CA LYS A 104 10.68 -15.82 -12.73
C LYS A 104 10.74 -17.27 -12.25
N GLU A 105 11.21 -18.18 -13.10
CA GLU A 105 11.47 -19.54 -12.66
C GLU A 105 12.41 -19.52 -11.45
N ARG A 106 11.90 -19.95 -10.31
CA ARG A 106 12.63 -20.02 -9.02
C ARG A 106 13.75 -21.08 -9.04
N GLY A 107 14.26 -21.44 -10.21
CA GLY A 107 15.15 -22.57 -10.45
C GLY A 107 16.64 -22.27 -10.45
N THR A 108 17.11 -21.04 -10.36
CA THR A 108 18.53 -20.74 -10.63
C THR A 108 19.32 -20.18 -9.45
N ILE A 109 18.75 -20.10 -8.26
CA ILE A 109 19.50 -19.81 -7.04
C ILE A 109 19.51 -21.07 -6.17
N SER A 110 20.00 -22.15 -6.72
CA SER A 110 20.20 -23.35 -5.95
C SER A 110 21.66 -23.75 -5.96
N VAL A 111 22.37 -23.36 -4.92
CA VAL A 111 23.52 -24.15 -4.48
C VAL A 111 23.39 -24.62 -3.04
N MET A 112 22.31 -24.25 -2.32
CA MET A 112 22.00 -24.82 -1.00
C MET A 112 20.48 -24.86 -0.72
N GLN A 113 19.67 -25.42 -1.61
CA GLN A 113 18.35 -25.86 -1.20
C GLN A 113 18.40 -27.32 -0.78
N GLU A 114 18.63 -27.55 0.54
CA GLU A 114 17.99 -28.69 1.20
C GLU A 114 16.55 -28.78 0.70
N LYS A 115 16.07 -29.99 0.40
CA LYS A 115 14.71 -30.28 -0.01
C LYS A 115 13.73 -29.48 0.85
N VAL A 116 13.22 -28.36 0.34
CA VAL A 116 12.16 -27.63 1.01
C VAL A 116 10.94 -28.53 1.00
N THR A 117 10.76 -29.28 2.07
CA THR A 117 9.54 -30.03 2.32
C THR A 117 8.40 -29.01 2.30
N LYS A 118 7.45 -29.18 1.37
CA LYS A 118 6.26 -28.34 1.27
C LYS A 118 5.48 -28.47 2.58
N ILE A 119 5.67 -27.51 3.48
CA ILE A 119 4.95 -27.46 4.75
C ILE A 119 3.50 -27.04 4.42
N PRO A 120 2.48 -27.79 4.88
CA PRO A 120 1.08 -27.39 4.69
C PRO A 120 0.84 -25.97 5.23
N VAL A 121 0.08 -25.18 4.50
CA VAL A 121 -0.21 -23.77 4.84
C VAL A 121 -0.73 -23.64 6.29
N LEU A 122 -1.61 -24.54 6.71
CA LEU A 122 -2.15 -24.56 8.07
C LEU A 122 -1.06 -24.74 9.14
N LYS A 123 -0.07 -25.60 8.88
CA LYS A 123 1.07 -25.80 9.78
C LYS A 123 1.98 -24.58 9.82
N SER A 124 2.20 -23.95 8.68
CA SER A 124 2.96 -22.68 8.60
C SER A 124 2.29 -21.57 9.39
N LEU A 125 0.97 -21.43 9.28
CA LEU A 125 0.18 -20.47 10.06
C LEU A 125 0.26 -20.78 11.56
N ALA A 126 0.10 -22.05 11.96
CA ALA A 126 0.21 -22.44 13.36
C ALA A 126 1.59 -22.11 13.94
N MET A 127 2.67 -22.37 13.18
CA MET A 127 4.03 -21.99 13.60
C MET A 127 4.19 -20.46 13.72
N LEU A 128 3.60 -19.70 12.79
CA LEU A 128 3.66 -18.24 12.83
C LEU A 128 2.94 -17.68 14.06
N PHE A 129 1.71 -18.12 14.30
CA PHE A 129 0.90 -17.66 15.44
C PHE A 129 1.44 -18.14 16.82
N SER A 130 2.22 -19.22 16.85
CA SER A 130 2.90 -19.69 18.06
C SER A 130 4.15 -18.88 18.41
N ASN A 131 4.62 -18.03 17.49
CA ASN A 131 5.83 -17.26 17.69
C ASN A 131 5.52 -15.89 18.34
N VAL A 132 6.03 -15.69 19.55
CA VAL A 132 5.83 -14.42 20.32
C VAL A 132 6.38 -13.21 19.55
N PHE A 133 7.50 -13.35 18.83
CA PHE A 133 8.06 -12.26 18.05
C PHE A 133 7.13 -11.81 16.92
N PHE A 134 6.35 -12.74 16.34
CA PHE A 134 5.33 -12.39 15.35
C PHE A 134 4.30 -11.42 15.93
N TRP A 135 3.81 -11.68 17.14
CA TRP A 135 2.83 -10.81 17.81
C TRP A 135 3.41 -9.45 18.17
N ILE A 136 4.67 -9.41 18.65
CA ILE A 136 5.37 -8.14 18.94
C ILE A 136 5.47 -7.28 17.69
N ILE A 137 5.90 -7.86 16.57
CA ILE A 137 6.02 -7.15 15.29
C ILE A 137 4.63 -6.72 14.79
N LEU A 138 3.62 -7.59 14.89
CA LEU A 138 2.26 -7.28 14.49
C LEU A 138 1.72 -6.07 15.26
N PHE A 139 1.84 -6.06 16.59
CA PHE A 139 1.41 -4.93 17.42
C PHE A 139 2.22 -3.66 17.13
N TYR A 140 3.52 -3.80 16.93
CA TYR A 140 4.38 -2.67 16.55
C TYR A 140 3.92 -1.96 15.27
N PHE A 141 3.41 -2.69 14.29
CA PHE A 141 2.87 -2.08 13.07
C PHE A 141 1.39 -1.66 13.20
N CYS A 142 0.57 -2.42 13.92
CA CYS A 142 -0.86 -2.13 14.07
C CYS A 142 -1.12 -0.88 14.91
N VAL A 143 -0.43 -0.72 16.05
CA VAL A 143 -0.69 0.37 17.00
C VAL A 143 -0.47 1.76 16.39
N PRO A 144 0.67 2.08 15.73
CA PRO A 144 0.83 3.37 15.06
C PRO A 144 0.13 3.43 13.70
N GLY A 145 -0.09 2.28 13.04
CA GLY A 145 -0.75 2.22 11.75
C GLY A 145 -2.21 2.64 11.80
N THR A 146 -2.95 2.25 12.83
CA THR A 146 -4.38 2.54 12.97
C THR A 146 -4.68 4.05 13.04
N PRO A 147 -4.03 4.86 13.90
CA PRO A 147 -4.22 6.31 13.88
C PRO A 147 -3.81 6.96 12.55
N GLY A 148 -2.73 6.48 11.93
CA GLY A 148 -2.26 6.97 10.63
C GLY A 148 -3.29 6.72 9.52
N TRP A 149 -3.95 5.55 9.51
CA TRP A 149 -5.03 5.24 8.60
C TRP A 149 -6.27 6.11 8.86
N ALA A 150 -6.64 6.30 10.11
CA ALA A 150 -7.75 7.17 10.48
C ALA A 150 -7.47 8.61 10.00
N ALA A 151 -6.31 9.17 10.30
CA ALA A 151 -5.91 10.50 9.86
C ALA A 151 -5.99 10.62 8.33
N LYS A 152 -5.44 9.67 7.57
CA LYS A 152 -5.49 9.70 6.10
C LYS A 152 -6.91 9.73 5.54
N ASN A 153 -7.82 8.96 6.10
CA ASN A 153 -9.19 8.86 5.59
C ASN A 153 -10.05 10.08 5.98
N TRP A 154 -9.81 10.68 7.15
CA TRP A 154 -10.63 11.78 7.66
C TRP A 154 -10.03 13.16 7.39
N LEU A 155 -8.76 13.27 7.00
CA LEU A 155 -8.08 14.55 6.78
C LEU A 155 -8.76 15.42 5.73
N PRO A 156 -9.28 14.91 4.59
CA PRO A 156 -10.04 15.71 3.64
C PRO A 156 -11.27 16.37 4.27
N THR A 157 -12.04 15.59 5.05
CA THR A 157 -13.23 16.08 5.76
C THR A 157 -12.84 17.11 6.82
N LEU A 158 -11.80 16.82 7.59
CA LEU A 158 -11.28 17.74 8.61
C LEU A 158 -10.86 19.08 8.00
N PHE A 159 -10.16 19.06 6.86
CA PHE A 159 -9.76 20.28 6.16
C PHE A 159 -10.97 21.04 5.62
N SER A 160 -11.94 20.33 5.04
CA SER A 160 -13.17 20.94 4.55
C SER A 160 -13.94 21.65 5.66
N GLU A 161 -14.12 21.01 6.79
CA GLU A 161 -14.87 21.56 7.93
C GLU A 161 -14.09 22.67 8.66
N SER A 162 -12.81 22.42 8.98
CA SER A 162 -12.02 23.36 9.79
C SER A 162 -11.61 24.62 9.04
N LEU A 163 -11.37 24.52 7.73
CA LEU A 163 -10.96 25.62 6.87
C LEU A 163 -12.13 26.23 6.09
N SER A 164 -13.33 25.65 6.20
CA SER A 164 -14.52 26.05 5.44
C SER A 164 -14.27 26.09 3.93
N ILE A 165 -13.52 25.11 3.41
CA ILE A 165 -13.22 24.96 1.98
C ILE A 165 -13.99 23.79 1.39
N ASP A 166 -14.25 23.86 0.09
CA ASP A 166 -14.93 22.78 -0.62
C ASP A 166 -14.12 21.47 -0.59
N ILE A 167 -14.80 20.33 -0.48
CA ILE A 167 -14.18 19.01 -0.42
C ILE A 167 -13.35 18.70 -1.68
N SER A 168 -13.70 19.30 -2.83
CA SER A 168 -12.95 19.16 -4.08
C SER A 168 -11.54 19.77 -4.00
N VAL A 169 -11.34 20.74 -3.12
CA VAL A 169 -10.04 21.37 -2.82
C VAL A 169 -9.38 20.69 -1.63
N ALA A 170 -10.15 20.37 -0.60
CA ALA A 170 -9.67 19.71 0.61
C ALA A 170 -9.07 18.31 0.32
N GLY A 171 -9.64 17.57 -0.62
CA GLY A 171 -9.16 16.26 -1.03
C GLY A 171 -7.72 16.29 -1.54
N PRO A 172 -7.41 16.97 -2.65
CA PRO A 172 -6.05 17.12 -3.13
C PRO A 172 -5.09 17.74 -2.10
N MET A 173 -5.53 18.79 -1.37
CA MET A 173 -4.71 19.45 -0.37
C MET A 173 -4.25 18.47 0.73
N SER A 174 -5.14 17.63 1.24
CA SER A 174 -4.81 16.65 2.27
C SER A 174 -3.86 15.57 1.77
N THR A 175 -4.12 14.99 0.59
CA THR A 175 -3.29 13.92 0.03
C THR A 175 -1.90 14.39 -0.40
N ILE A 176 -1.81 15.59 -0.98
CA ILE A 176 -0.52 16.21 -1.32
C ILE A 176 0.28 16.52 -0.05
N SER A 177 -0.36 17.06 1.00
CA SER A 177 0.30 17.31 2.28
C SER A 177 0.87 16.05 2.90
N ILE A 178 0.11 14.95 2.89
CA ILE A 178 0.57 13.64 3.37
C ILE A 178 1.74 13.13 2.51
N ALA A 179 1.64 13.21 1.18
CA ALA A 179 2.68 12.75 0.28
C ALA A 179 4.00 13.51 0.47
N LEU A 180 3.94 14.84 0.57
CA LEU A 180 5.11 15.69 0.83
C LEU A 180 5.73 15.39 2.20
N SER A 181 4.92 15.32 3.26
CA SER A 181 5.40 15.00 4.62
C SER A 181 6.04 13.63 4.67
N SER A 182 5.46 12.64 3.98
CA SER A 182 6.01 11.28 3.90
C SER A 182 7.35 11.26 3.14
N LEU A 183 7.46 12.02 2.05
CA LEU A 183 8.72 12.12 1.30
C LEU A 183 9.83 12.72 2.16
N PHE A 184 9.56 13.83 2.86
CA PHE A 184 10.53 14.41 3.80
C PHE A 184 10.88 13.46 4.94
N GLY A 185 9.88 12.77 5.52
CA GLY A 185 10.09 11.80 6.58
C GLY A 185 11.01 10.64 6.14
N VAL A 186 10.79 10.10 4.95
CA VAL A 186 11.62 9.00 4.40
C VAL A 186 13.06 9.45 4.15
N LEU A 187 13.26 10.65 3.58
CA LEU A 187 14.60 11.17 3.30
C LEU A 187 15.37 11.46 4.59
N VAL A 188 14.75 12.17 5.52
CA VAL A 188 15.38 12.54 6.80
C VAL A 188 15.58 11.31 7.68
N GLY A 189 14.56 10.47 7.82
CA GLY A 189 14.63 9.23 8.61
C GLY A 189 15.68 8.26 8.05
N GLY A 190 15.73 8.08 6.74
CA GLY A 190 16.75 7.27 6.08
C GLY A 190 18.17 7.79 6.33
N TYR A 191 18.37 9.09 6.18
CA TYR A 191 19.67 9.71 6.43
C TYR A 191 20.13 9.55 7.90
N ILE A 192 19.23 9.78 8.85
CA ILE A 192 19.53 9.61 10.28
C ILE A 192 19.81 8.14 10.58
N SER A 193 18.99 7.23 10.06
CA SER A 193 19.13 5.78 10.25
C SER A 193 20.50 5.29 9.76
N ASP A 194 20.91 5.68 8.56
CA ASP A 194 22.19 5.27 8.00
C ASP A 194 23.39 5.83 8.81
N ARG A 195 23.28 7.06 9.31
CA ARG A 195 24.33 7.60 10.21
C ARG A 195 24.39 6.92 11.57
N TRP A 196 23.24 6.57 12.14
CA TRP A 196 23.19 5.89 13.43
C TRP A 196 23.73 4.46 13.37
N VAL A 197 23.45 3.74 12.30
CA VAL A 197 23.98 2.38 12.10
C VAL A 197 25.52 2.36 12.11
N LEU A 198 26.17 3.38 11.57
CA LEU A 198 27.64 3.49 11.57
C LEU A 198 28.23 3.62 12.99
N ARG A 199 27.44 4.11 13.95
CA ARG A 199 27.86 4.29 15.35
C ARG A 199 27.34 3.17 16.27
N ASN A 200 26.19 2.60 15.96
CA ASN A 200 25.53 1.57 16.76
C ASN A 200 24.74 0.62 15.85
N VAL A 201 25.03 -0.68 15.92
CA VAL A 201 24.34 -1.72 15.15
C VAL A 201 22.81 -1.69 15.33
N ARG A 202 22.33 -1.23 16.49
CA ARG A 202 20.90 -1.06 16.78
C ARG A 202 20.33 0.28 16.29
N GLY A 203 21.13 1.12 15.60
CA GLY A 203 20.72 2.45 15.13
C GLY A 203 19.45 2.44 14.28
N ARG A 204 19.24 1.40 13.46
CA ARG A 204 18.01 1.22 12.65
C ARG A 204 16.75 0.92 13.47
N VAL A 205 16.90 0.45 14.69
CA VAL A 205 15.76 0.16 15.58
C VAL A 205 15.30 1.42 16.33
N TYR A 206 16.19 2.41 16.46
CA TYR A 206 15.93 3.66 17.19
C TYR A 206 15.43 4.80 16.28
N THR A 207 15.48 4.64 14.96
CA THR A 207 14.94 5.57 13.96
C THR A 207 13.61 5.12 13.43
#